data_2a743a2b54132127444fd2dde6b70c12
#
_entry.id   2a743a2b54132127444fd2dde6b70c12
#
_cell.length_a   1.000
_cell.length_b   1.000
_cell.length_c   1.000
_cell.angle_alpha   90.00
_cell.angle_beta   90.00
_cell.angle_gamma   90.00
#
_symmetry.space_group_name_H-M   'P 1'
#
loop_
_entity.id
_entity.type
_entity.pdbx_description
1 polymer ?
#
loop_
_entity_poly.entity_id
_entity_poly.type
_entity_poly.pdbx_seq_one_letter_code
_entity_poly.pdbx_strand_id
1 'polypeptide(L)'
;MTKVIILAGKAGSGKDTLKHLLVQYMEQDGMQINNIITSTTRDKRANEVDGVDYYFYTSEQMTEKLLNDELAEAVVFNGWVYATEYKALSKDKINVGIYNLVGAEALAQNPELETYIIYLDVEDSVRLIRYLDRDEMTKDKIREMFRRYEADEQDFEDVEDIATHIFKPDVKASPEANAKELLLLVKEILK
;
A
#
# COMPACT_ATOMS: atom_id res chain seq x y z
N MET A 1 -4.79 13.78 -16.10
CA MET A 1 -4.91 12.39 -15.58
C MET A 1 -5.01 12.44 -14.07
N THR A 2 -5.69 11.50 -13.46
CA THR A 2 -5.82 11.39 -12.02
C THR A 2 -4.50 10.88 -11.43
N LYS A 3 -3.84 11.68 -10.59
CA LYS A 3 -2.54 11.30 -10.00
C LYS A 3 -2.72 10.36 -8.82
N VAL A 4 -1.94 9.26 -8.83
CA VAL A 4 -1.96 8.23 -7.78
C VAL A 4 -0.54 7.94 -7.31
N ILE A 5 -0.30 8.06 -6.01
CA ILE A 5 0.94 7.65 -5.35
C ILE A 5 0.67 6.39 -4.56
N ILE A 6 1.40 5.35 -4.89
CA ILE A 6 1.34 4.06 -4.25
C ILE A 6 2.61 3.85 -3.42
N LEU A 7 2.43 3.51 -2.14
CA LEU A 7 3.51 2.95 -1.35
C LEU A 7 3.40 1.43 -1.36
N ALA A 8 4.42 0.78 -1.88
CA ALA A 8 4.58 -0.67 -1.87
C ALA A 8 5.77 -1.05 -0.97
N GLY A 9 5.73 -2.24 -0.40
CA GLY A 9 6.84 -2.71 0.43
C GLY A 9 6.49 -3.97 1.19
N LYS A 10 7.49 -4.77 1.45
CA LYS A 10 7.39 -6.03 2.15
C LYS A 10 6.85 -5.84 3.58
N ALA A 11 6.36 -6.89 4.21
CA ALA A 11 5.88 -6.85 5.60
C ALA A 11 6.99 -6.35 6.54
N GLY A 12 6.66 -5.47 7.50
CA GLY A 12 7.65 -4.85 8.40
C GLY A 12 8.44 -3.68 7.83
N SER A 13 8.23 -3.27 6.55
CA SER A 13 8.90 -2.11 5.95
C SER A 13 8.53 -0.77 6.61
N GLY A 14 7.38 -0.71 7.31
CA GLY A 14 6.88 0.54 7.93
C GLY A 14 6.04 1.41 6.99
N LYS A 15 5.56 0.86 5.87
CA LYS A 15 4.76 1.59 4.87
C LYS A 15 3.53 2.27 5.44
N ASP A 16 2.81 1.63 6.39
CA ASP A 16 1.62 2.21 7.01
C ASP A 16 1.96 3.47 7.80
N THR A 17 3.04 3.42 8.59
CA THR A 17 3.54 4.56 9.37
C THR A 17 4.02 5.68 8.46
N LEU A 18 4.82 5.35 7.43
CA LEU A 18 5.34 6.35 6.49
C LEU A 18 4.24 6.97 5.65
N LYS A 19 3.25 6.19 5.19
CA LYS A 19 2.08 6.73 4.49
C LYS A 19 1.31 7.72 5.36
N HIS A 20 1.03 7.36 6.61
CA HIS A 20 0.30 8.22 7.53
C HIS A 20 1.01 9.57 7.72
N LEU A 21 2.32 9.53 8.01
CA LEU A 21 3.12 10.74 8.19
C LEU A 21 3.28 11.53 6.88
N LEU A 22 3.47 10.85 5.75
CA LEU A 22 3.55 11.48 4.44
C LEU A 22 2.29 12.29 4.14
N VAL A 23 1.11 11.68 4.31
CA VAL A 23 -0.18 12.35 4.08
C VAL A 23 -0.30 13.59 4.98
N GLN A 24 0.02 13.48 6.27
CA GLN A 24 0.01 14.62 7.19
C GLN A 24 0.92 15.76 6.71
N TYR A 25 2.14 15.47 6.27
CA TYR A 25 3.07 16.50 5.80
C TYR A 25 2.66 17.08 4.45
N MET A 26 2.08 16.28 3.55
CA MET A 26 1.52 16.79 2.29
C MET A 26 0.36 17.77 2.54
N GLU A 27 -0.53 17.46 3.48
CA GLU A 27 -1.64 18.33 3.87
C GLU A 27 -1.15 19.63 4.55
N GLN A 28 -0.14 19.54 5.42
CA GLN A 28 0.51 20.72 6.05
C GLN A 28 1.15 21.64 5.01
N ASP A 29 1.65 21.09 3.91
CA ASP A 29 2.17 21.84 2.76
C ASP A 29 1.08 22.36 1.81
N GLY A 30 -0.20 22.19 2.16
CA GLY A 30 -1.35 22.71 1.41
C GLY A 30 -1.77 21.84 0.23
N MET A 31 -1.24 20.61 0.10
CA MET A 31 -1.65 19.70 -0.94
C MET A 31 -3.04 19.10 -0.62
N GLN A 32 -3.87 18.96 -1.65
CA GLN A 32 -5.17 18.30 -1.53
C GLN A 32 -4.99 16.78 -1.70
N ILE A 33 -5.19 16.03 -0.61
CA ILE A 33 -4.95 14.59 -0.58
C ILE A 33 -6.25 13.81 -0.47
N ASN A 34 -6.32 12.70 -1.20
CA ASN A 34 -7.32 11.66 -1.05
C ASN A 34 -6.64 10.36 -0.61
N ASN A 35 -6.95 9.91 0.59
CA ASN A 35 -6.47 8.63 1.10
C ASN A 35 -7.31 7.51 0.52
N ILE A 36 -6.73 6.69 -0.37
CA ILE A 36 -7.43 5.57 -1.01
C ILE A 36 -7.72 4.51 0.06
N ILE A 37 -8.99 4.11 0.12
CA ILE A 37 -9.43 2.92 0.86
C ILE A 37 -9.82 1.88 -0.18
N THR A 38 -9.06 0.80 -0.24
CA THR A 38 -9.29 -0.32 -1.17
C THR A 38 -10.34 -1.27 -0.64
N SER A 39 -10.83 -2.15 -1.50
CA SER A 39 -11.84 -3.16 -1.20
C SER A 39 -11.24 -4.56 -1.16
N THR A 40 -11.81 -5.47 -0.38
CA THR A 40 -11.35 -6.86 -0.34
C THR A 40 -12.49 -7.83 0.00
N THR A 41 -12.36 -9.08 -0.49
CA THR A 41 -13.22 -10.20 -0.08
C THR A 41 -12.65 -11.00 1.10
N ARG A 42 -11.47 -10.61 1.60
CA ARG A 42 -10.91 -11.20 2.81
C ARG A 42 -11.74 -10.83 4.04
N ASP A 43 -11.92 -11.79 4.94
CA ASP A 43 -12.54 -11.52 6.23
C ASP A 43 -11.80 -10.42 7.01
N LYS A 44 -12.58 -9.55 7.63
CA LYS A 44 -12.08 -8.47 8.48
C LYS A 44 -11.35 -9.04 9.71
N ARG A 45 -10.15 -8.54 9.99
CA ARG A 45 -9.42 -8.86 11.21
C ARG A 45 -10.01 -8.12 12.42
N ALA A 46 -9.72 -8.60 13.62
CA ALA A 46 -10.29 -8.05 14.87
C ALA A 46 -10.04 -6.55 15.07
N ASN A 47 -8.89 -6.05 14.59
CA ASN A 47 -8.48 -4.65 14.77
C ASN A 47 -8.75 -3.76 13.55
N GLU A 48 -9.34 -4.31 12.48
CA GLU A 48 -9.67 -3.55 11.27
C GLU A 48 -11.07 -2.97 11.35
N VAL A 49 -11.30 -1.83 10.70
CA VAL A 49 -12.58 -1.13 10.65
C VAL A 49 -13.02 -0.98 9.20
N ASP A 50 -14.24 -1.43 8.91
CA ASP A 50 -14.84 -1.29 7.59
C ASP A 50 -14.99 0.18 7.20
N GLY A 51 -14.61 0.49 5.95
CA GLY A 51 -14.59 1.86 5.42
C GLY A 51 -13.44 2.73 5.93
N VAL A 52 -12.51 2.16 6.73
CA VAL A 52 -11.29 2.84 7.21
C VAL A 52 -10.04 2.12 6.72
N ASP A 53 -9.92 0.82 7.01
CA ASP A 53 -8.79 0.00 6.56
C ASP A 53 -9.04 -0.57 5.17
N TYR A 54 -10.22 -1.11 4.97
CA TYR A 54 -10.75 -1.64 3.71
C TYR A 54 -12.27 -1.48 3.67
N TYR A 55 -12.86 -1.55 2.47
CA TYR A 55 -14.26 -1.95 2.30
C TYR A 55 -14.30 -3.48 2.20
N PHE A 56 -14.98 -4.14 3.15
CA PHE A 56 -15.08 -5.60 3.19
C PHE A 56 -16.36 -6.06 2.50
N TYR A 57 -16.20 -6.80 1.40
CA TYR A 57 -17.30 -7.29 0.57
C TYR A 57 -17.33 -8.82 0.54
N THR A 58 -18.51 -9.39 0.29
CA THR A 58 -18.60 -10.80 -0.09
C THR A 58 -18.10 -10.99 -1.52
N SER A 59 -17.82 -12.24 -1.91
CA SER A 59 -17.43 -12.55 -3.29
C SER A 59 -18.52 -12.17 -4.30
N GLU A 60 -19.80 -12.33 -3.93
CA GLU A 60 -20.94 -11.95 -4.75
C GLU A 60 -21.00 -10.43 -4.96
N GLN A 61 -20.85 -9.65 -3.89
CA GLN A 61 -20.82 -8.19 -3.96
C GLN A 61 -19.65 -7.67 -4.81
N MET A 62 -18.48 -8.29 -4.67
CA MET A 62 -17.30 -7.92 -5.48
C MET A 62 -17.51 -8.27 -6.95
N THR A 63 -18.14 -9.43 -7.24
CA THR A 63 -18.50 -9.82 -8.61
C THR A 63 -19.50 -8.85 -9.22
N GLU A 64 -20.51 -8.41 -8.47
CA GLU A 64 -21.46 -7.40 -8.94
C GLU A 64 -20.77 -6.09 -9.33
N LYS A 65 -19.83 -5.61 -8.49
CA LYS A 65 -19.04 -4.41 -8.79
C LYS A 65 -18.20 -4.56 -10.06
N LEU A 66 -17.58 -5.73 -10.26
CA LEU A 66 -16.82 -6.01 -11.47
C LEU A 66 -17.71 -5.98 -12.71
N LEU A 67 -18.90 -6.59 -12.65
CA LEU A 67 -19.87 -6.62 -13.77
C LEU A 67 -20.45 -5.25 -14.08
N ASN A 68 -20.49 -4.34 -13.11
CA ASN A 68 -20.98 -2.97 -13.26
C ASN A 68 -19.90 -1.97 -13.66
N ASP A 69 -18.67 -2.42 -13.99
CA ASP A 69 -17.51 -1.58 -14.31
C ASP A 69 -17.21 -0.52 -13.21
N GLU A 70 -17.42 -0.88 -11.93
CA GLU A 70 -17.16 0.01 -10.79
C GLU A 70 -15.69 0.02 -10.34
N LEU A 71 -14.87 -0.93 -10.84
CA LEU A 71 -13.51 -1.17 -10.37
C LEU A 71 -12.47 -0.58 -11.31
N ALA A 72 -11.55 0.22 -10.78
CA ALA A 72 -10.40 0.75 -11.50
C ALA A 72 -9.31 -0.33 -11.71
N GLU A 73 -9.21 -1.26 -10.76
CA GLU A 73 -8.44 -2.51 -10.83
C GLU A 73 -9.05 -3.56 -9.91
N ALA A 74 -8.79 -4.83 -10.19
CA ALA A 74 -9.08 -5.96 -9.30
C ALA A 74 -8.06 -7.08 -9.51
N VAL A 75 -7.49 -7.60 -8.44
CA VAL A 75 -6.52 -8.69 -8.46
C VAL A 75 -6.87 -9.77 -7.44
N VAL A 76 -6.50 -11.01 -7.75
CA VAL A 76 -6.56 -12.11 -6.79
C VAL A 76 -5.21 -12.25 -6.11
N PHE A 77 -5.19 -12.13 -4.80
CA PHE A 77 -3.97 -12.26 -4.00
C PHE A 77 -4.25 -13.12 -2.76
N ASN A 78 -3.47 -14.17 -2.58
CA ASN A 78 -3.64 -15.13 -1.48
C ASN A 78 -5.07 -15.71 -1.34
N GLY A 79 -5.76 -15.91 -2.47
CA GLY A 79 -7.11 -16.49 -2.52
C GLY A 79 -8.25 -15.51 -2.26
N TRP A 80 -7.95 -14.22 -2.04
CA TRP A 80 -8.95 -13.15 -1.91
C TRP A 80 -8.81 -12.14 -3.05
N VAL A 81 -9.93 -11.49 -3.38
CA VAL A 81 -9.92 -10.36 -4.30
C VAL A 81 -9.56 -9.10 -3.51
N TYR A 82 -8.68 -8.31 -4.08
CA TYR A 82 -8.41 -6.92 -3.70
C TYR A 82 -8.74 -6.04 -4.89
N ALA A 83 -9.36 -4.90 -4.64
CA ALA A 83 -9.79 -4.01 -5.72
C ALA A 83 -9.78 -2.55 -5.28
N THR A 84 -9.68 -1.66 -6.26
CA THR A 84 -9.88 -0.22 -6.09
C THR A 84 -11.13 0.20 -6.87
N GLU A 85 -12.11 0.71 -6.17
CA GLU A 85 -13.31 1.25 -6.80
C GLU A 85 -13.03 2.65 -7.38
N TYR A 86 -13.59 2.99 -8.54
CA TYR A 86 -13.45 4.34 -9.12
C TYR A 86 -13.92 5.44 -8.17
N LYS A 87 -14.94 5.18 -7.34
CA LYS A 87 -15.44 6.14 -6.34
C LYS A 87 -14.42 6.42 -5.21
N ALA A 88 -13.43 5.54 -4.99
CA ALA A 88 -12.37 5.74 -4.00
C ALA A 88 -11.27 6.67 -4.52
N LEU A 89 -11.27 7.01 -5.82
CA LEU A 89 -10.31 7.89 -6.47
C LEU A 89 -10.90 9.29 -6.65
N SER A 90 -10.13 10.30 -6.31
CA SER A 90 -10.47 11.71 -6.54
C SER A 90 -9.80 12.22 -7.81
N LYS A 91 -10.55 12.89 -8.68
CA LYS A 91 -10.00 13.52 -9.90
C LYS A 91 -9.27 14.83 -9.60
N ASP A 92 -9.60 15.48 -8.48
CA ASP A 92 -9.11 16.82 -8.14
C ASP A 92 -8.05 16.82 -7.04
N LYS A 93 -7.73 15.65 -6.48
CA LYS A 93 -6.77 15.48 -5.39
C LYS A 93 -5.69 14.48 -5.78
N ILE A 94 -4.58 14.54 -5.08
CA ILE A 94 -3.53 13.51 -5.16
C ILE A 94 -4.01 12.30 -4.35
N ASN A 95 -4.17 11.17 -5.03
CA ASN A 95 -4.58 9.93 -4.40
C ASN A 95 -3.35 9.23 -3.81
N VAL A 96 -3.44 8.79 -2.56
CA VAL A 96 -2.34 8.08 -1.89
C VAL A 96 -2.85 6.77 -1.32
N GLY A 97 -2.21 5.66 -1.67
CA GLY A 97 -2.62 4.32 -1.23
C GLY A 97 -1.45 3.41 -0.89
N ILE A 98 -1.77 2.29 -0.23
CA ILE A 98 -0.86 1.16 0.00
C ILE A 98 -1.40 -0.03 -0.77
N TYR A 99 -0.54 -0.68 -1.54
CA TYR A 99 -0.92 -1.83 -2.36
C TYR A 99 0.10 -2.97 -2.20
N ASN A 100 -0.33 -4.20 -2.48
CA ASN A 100 0.59 -5.25 -2.86
C ASN A 100 1.12 -4.96 -4.28
N LEU A 101 2.19 -5.61 -4.70
CA LEU A 101 2.84 -5.29 -5.96
C LEU A 101 1.93 -5.56 -7.17
N VAL A 102 1.21 -6.68 -7.16
CA VAL A 102 0.30 -7.07 -8.25
C VAL A 102 -0.84 -6.05 -8.42
N GLY A 103 -1.44 -5.57 -7.31
CA GLY A 103 -2.47 -4.53 -7.35
C GLY A 103 -1.92 -3.17 -7.79
N ALA A 104 -0.69 -2.83 -7.38
CA ALA A 104 -0.02 -1.61 -7.81
C ALA A 104 0.23 -1.61 -9.32
N GLU A 105 0.72 -2.72 -9.87
CA GLU A 105 0.94 -2.91 -11.30
C GLU A 105 -0.37 -2.83 -12.09
N ALA A 106 -1.41 -3.56 -11.63
CA ALA A 106 -2.72 -3.54 -12.27
C ALA A 106 -3.33 -2.13 -12.30
N LEU A 107 -3.21 -1.37 -11.20
CA LEU A 107 -3.69 0.02 -11.18
C LEU A 107 -2.88 0.92 -12.11
N ALA A 108 -1.57 0.70 -12.24
CA ALA A 108 -0.70 1.47 -13.14
C ALA A 108 -1.00 1.21 -14.63
N GLN A 109 -1.60 0.07 -14.96
CA GLN A 109 -2.05 -0.24 -16.33
C GLN A 109 -3.33 0.51 -16.72
N ASN A 110 -4.03 1.16 -15.78
CA ASN A 110 -5.23 1.92 -16.08
C ASN A 110 -4.88 3.25 -16.79
N PRO A 111 -5.31 3.44 -18.06
CA PRO A 111 -4.89 4.59 -18.86
C PRO A 111 -5.47 5.94 -18.40
N GLU A 112 -6.46 5.94 -17.51
CA GLU A 112 -7.03 7.16 -16.92
C GLU A 112 -6.20 7.70 -15.75
N LEU A 113 -5.26 6.88 -15.23
CA LEU A 113 -4.45 7.19 -14.06
C LEU A 113 -3.01 7.48 -14.42
N GLU A 114 -2.42 8.41 -13.70
CA GLU A 114 -0.98 8.69 -13.69
C GLU A 114 -0.43 8.15 -12.36
N THR A 115 0.09 6.92 -12.40
CA THR A 115 0.43 6.14 -11.21
C THR A 115 1.94 6.14 -10.97
N TYR A 116 2.34 6.45 -9.75
CA TYR A 116 3.71 6.41 -9.26
C TYR A 116 3.82 5.39 -8.14
N ILE A 117 4.58 4.31 -8.39
CA ILE A 117 4.80 3.22 -7.43
C ILE A 117 6.13 3.47 -6.73
N ILE A 118 6.10 3.77 -5.44
CA ILE A 118 7.29 3.97 -4.61
C ILE A 118 7.49 2.73 -3.74
N TYR A 119 8.52 1.96 -4.05
CA TYR A 119 8.91 0.80 -3.25
C TYR A 119 9.75 1.23 -2.05
N LEU A 120 9.34 0.80 -0.85
CA LEU A 120 10.09 1.00 0.38
C LEU A 120 11.06 -0.16 0.57
N ASP A 121 12.32 0.05 0.17
CA ASP A 121 13.39 -0.93 0.28
C ASP A 121 14.00 -0.88 1.68
N VAL A 122 13.64 -1.86 2.52
CA VAL A 122 14.11 -2.00 3.89
C VAL A 122 14.75 -3.37 4.07
N GLU A 123 15.96 -3.39 4.61
CA GLU A 123 16.71 -4.63 4.86
C GLU A 123 15.90 -5.65 5.68
N ASP A 124 16.00 -6.91 5.31
CA ASP A 124 15.27 -8.02 5.93
C ASP A 124 15.51 -8.16 7.43
N SER A 125 16.75 -7.97 7.86
CA SER A 125 17.12 -7.97 9.27
C SER A 125 16.31 -6.94 10.08
N VAL A 126 16.12 -5.75 9.53
CA VAL A 126 15.36 -4.67 10.17
C VAL A 126 13.87 -5.00 10.19
N ARG A 127 13.32 -5.54 9.09
CA ARG A 127 11.92 -5.97 8.99
C ARG A 127 11.59 -7.06 10.01
N LEU A 128 12.47 -8.07 10.14
CA LEU A 128 12.32 -9.16 11.10
C LEU A 128 12.37 -8.66 12.54
N ILE A 129 13.34 -7.80 12.90
CA ILE A 129 13.41 -7.19 14.22
C ILE A 129 12.12 -6.43 14.54
N ARG A 130 11.65 -5.57 13.64
CA ARG A 130 10.39 -4.83 13.81
C ARG A 130 9.19 -5.74 14.01
N TYR A 131 9.18 -6.92 13.40
CA TYR A 131 8.12 -7.90 13.58
C TYR A 131 8.16 -8.54 14.97
N LEU A 132 9.39 -8.88 15.45
CA LEU A 132 9.62 -9.48 16.75
C LEU A 132 9.25 -8.52 17.89
N ASP A 133 9.46 -7.21 17.71
CA ASP A 133 9.23 -6.20 18.75
C ASP A 133 7.75 -5.79 18.89
N ARG A 134 6.88 -6.20 17.96
CA ARG A 134 5.47 -5.72 17.96
C ARG A 134 4.59 -6.31 19.05
N ASP A 135 4.82 -7.58 19.39
CA ASP A 135 3.92 -8.35 20.24
C ASP A 135 4.64 -9.50 20.95
N GLU A 136 4.00 -10.07 21.97
CA GLU A 136 4.44 -11.34 22.55
C GLU A 136 4.49 -12.44 21.48
N MET A 137 5.68 -13.03 21.28
CA MET A 137 5.96 -14.00 20.22
C MET A 137 5.49 -15.40 20.61
N THR A 138 4.28 -15.74 20.22
CA THR A 138 3.77 -17.11 20.28
C THR A 138 4.29 -17.95 19.11
N LYS A 139 4.25 -19.29 19.25
CA LYS A 139 4.66 -20.22 18.19
C LYS A 139 3.91 -19.98 16.87
N ASP A 140 2.63 -19.60 16.93
CA ASP A 140 1.81 -19.37 15.74
C ASP A 140 2.16 -18.02 15.08
N LYS A 141 2.48 -16.98 15.85
CA LYS A 141 2.98 -15.71 15.33
C LYS A 141 4.34 -15.88 14.64
N ILE A 142 5.23 -16.71 15.19
CA ILE A 142 6.52 -17.02 14.54
C ILE A 142 6.30 -17.73 13.20
N ARG A 143 5.41 -18.72 13.14
CA ARG A 143 5.07 -19.41 11.88
C ARG A 143 4.51 -18.46 10.85
N GLU A 144 3.57 -17.59 11.26
CA GLU A 144 2.98 -16.60 10.36
C GLU A 144 4.03 -15.58 9.86
N MET A 145 4.98 -15.19 10.70
CA MET A 145 6.10 -14.33 10.31
C MET A 145 6.93 -14.98 9.19
N PHE A 146 7.33 -16.24 9.35
CA PHE A 146 8.09 -16.95 8.31
C PHE A 146 7.30 -17.14 7.03
N ARG A 147 6.01 -17.48 7.14
CA ARG A 147 5.13 -17.62 5.97
C ARG A 147 5.05 -16.29 5.19
N ARG A 148 4.91 -15.16 5.89
CA ARG A 148 4.88 -13.83 5.25
C ARG A 148 6.22 -13.47 4.65
N TYR A 149 7.29 -13.79 5.32
CA TYR A 149 8.63 -13.53 4.81
C TYR A 149 8.87 -14.26 3.47
N GLU A 150 8.54 -15.55 3.41
CA GLU A 150 8.64 -16.34 2.18
C GLU A 150 7.74 -15.81 1.06
N ALA A 151 6.50 -15.44 1.39
CA ALA A 151 5.58 -14.86 0.42
C ALA A 151 6.10 -13.51 -0.11
N ASP A 152 6.61 -12.63 0.77
CA ASP A 152 7.18 -11.34 0.37
C ASP A 152 8.36 -11.52 -0.61
N GLU A 153 9.21 -12.53 -0.44
CA GLU A 153 10.34 -12.77 -1.36
C GLU A 153 9.87 -13.10 -2.78
N GLN A 154 8.80 -13.88 -2.90
CA GLN A 154 8.18 -14.21 -4.19
C GLN A 154 7.38 -13.01 -4.76
N ASP A 155 6.57 -12.37 -3.92
CA ASP A 155 5.69 -11.27 -4.34
C ASP A 155 6.44 -10.01 -4.80
N PHE A 156 7.70 -9.84 -4.35
CA PHE A 156 8.54 -8.68 -4.67
C PHE A 156 9.79 -9.02 -5.51
N GLU A 157 9.82 -10.20 -6.16
CA GLU A 157 10.95 -10.61 -7.00
C GLU A 157 11.22 -9.61 -8.14
N ASP A 158 10.15 -9.17 -8.82
CA ASP A 158 10.21 -8.27 -9.98
C ASP A 158 9.98 -6.79 -9.60
N VAL A 159 10.14 -6.41 -8.33
CA VAL A 159 9.81 -5.06 -7.86
C VAL A 159 10.61 -3.95 -8.55
N GLU A 160 11.85 -4.21 -8.94
CA GLU A 160 12.69 -3.23 -9.61
C GLU A 160 12.19 -2.88 -11.03
N ASP A 161 11.49 -3.81 -11.68
CA ASP A 161 10.89 -3.61 -13.00
C ASP A 161 9.53 -2.89 -12.93
N ILE A 162 8.83 -3.01 -11.80
CA ILE A 162 7.47 -2.48 -11.59
C ILE A 162 7.48 -1.13 -10.88
N ALA A 163 8.36 -0.94 -9.89
CA ALA A 163 8.44 0.29 -9.12
C ALA A 163 8.96 1.45 -9.97
N THR A 164 8.26 2.57 -9.98
CA THR A 164 8.74 3.80 -10.64
C THR A 164 9.86 4.46 -9.85
N HIS A 165 9.86 4.29 -8.53
CA HIS A 165 10.87 4.84 -7.62
C HIS A 165 11.15 3.87 -6.48
N ILE A 166 12.42 3.83 -6.05
CA ILE A 166 12.85 3.08 -4.87
C ILE A 166 13.22 4.09 -3.79
N PHE A 167 12.60 3.98 -2.63
CA PHE A 167 12.92 4.78 -1.45
C PHE A 167 13.55 3.89 -0.38
N LYS A 168 14.76 4.24 0.07
CA LYS A 168 15.49 3.53 1.12
C LYS A 168 15.46 4.34 2.41
N PRO A 169 14.54 4.03 3.35
CA PRO A 169 14.49 4.74 4.62
C PRO A 169 15.79 4.56 5.43
N ASP A 170 16.30 5.63 6.02
CA ASP A 170 17.37 5.49 7.01
C ASP A 170 16.83 4.81 8.26
N VAL A 171 17.27 3.58 8.51
CA VAL A 171 16.82 2.77 9.65
C VAL A 171 17.24 3.32 11.01
N LYS A 172 18.21 4.26 11.04
CA LYS A 172 18.66 4.96 12.25
C LYS A 172 17.91 6.26 12.48
N ALA A 173 17.24 6.78 11.46
CA ALA A 173 16.44 7.99 11.58
C ALA A 173 15.05 7.67 12.14
N SER A 174 14.38 8.72 12.67
CA SER A 174 12.99 8.57 13.10
C SER A 174 12.04 8.40 11.91
N PRO A 175 10.86 7.80 12.12
CA PRO A 175 9.83 7.74 11.07
C PRO A 175 9.47 9.10 10.48
N GLU A 176 9.46 10.16 11.31
CA GLU A 176 9.17 11.53 10.90
C GLU A 176 10.24 12.10 9.97
N ALA A 177 11.53 11.80 10.23
CA ALA A 177 12.63 12.20 9.37
C ALA A 177 12.54 11.51 8.00
N ASN A 178 12.32 10.21 8.00
CA ASN A 178 12.11 9.43 6.77
C ASN A 178 10.88 9.90 5.98
N ALA A 179 9.79 10.25 6.65
CA ALA A 179 8.59 10.74 5.99
C ALA A 179 8.79 12.12 5.34
N LYS A 180 9.64 12.99 5.93
CA LYS A 180 10.03 14.27 5.33
C LYS A 180 10.89 14.08 4.08
N GLU A 181 11.81 13.12 4.11
CA GLU A 181 12.62 12.77 2.95
C GLU A 181 11.76 12.18 1.83
N LEU A 182 10.83 11.28 2.18
CA LEU A 182 9.84 10.74 1.24
C LEU A 182 8.96 11.86 0.64
N LEU A 183 8.59 12.87 1.42
CA LEU A 183 7.85 14.04 0.93
C LEU A 183 8.65 14.81 -0.13
N LEU A 184 9.96 14.96 0.03
CA LEU A 184 10.81 15.63 -0.97
C LEU A 184 10.80 14.85 -2.30
N LEU A 185 10.92 13.52 -2.23
CA LEU A 185 10.80 12.65 -3.41
C LEU A 185 9.43 12.83 -4.08
N VAL A 186 8.34 12.78 -3.30
CA VAL A 186 6.98 12.96 -3.83
C VAL A 186 6.80 14.32 -4.49
N LYS A 187 7.35 15.39 -3.92
CA LYS A 187 7.32 16.73 -4.54
C LYS A 187 8.10 16.80 -5.86
N GLU A 188 9.16 16.04 -5.99
CA GLU A 188 9.92 15.94 -7.24
C GLU A 188 9.13 15.19 -8.31
N ILE A 189 8.52 14.07 -7.94
CA ILE A 189 7.66 13.26 -8.82
C ILE A 189 6.48 14.07 -9.37
N LEU A 190 5.90 14.95 -8.57
CA LEU A 190 4.68 15.67 -8.90
C LEU A 190 4.90 16.97 -9.72
N LYS A 191 6.16 17.36 -9.96
CA LYS A 191 6.50 18.53 -10.79
C LYS A 191 6.23 18.28 -12.27
#